data_1b4ec902ec5dc3359f5b9f7bc47d2de8
#
_entry.id   1b4ec902ec5dc3359f5b9f7bc47d2de8
#
_cell.length_a   1.000
_cell.length_b   1.000
_cell.length_c   1.000
_cell.angle_alpha   90.00
_cell.angle_beta   90.00
_cell.angle_gamma   90.00
#
_symmetry.space_group_name_H-M   'P 1'
#
loop_
_entity.id
_entity.type
_entity.pdbx_description
1 polymer ?
#
loop_
_entity_poly.entity_id
_entity_poly.type
_entity_poly.pdbx_seq_one_letter_code
_entity_poly.pdbx_strand_id
1 'polypeptide(L)'
;MTTADALTIERRGRVAILSFNRASVLNAFDGPLVEATTRAMTEVGADEEVLAIGVRGEGRAFSAGVDLTAGAATAGQRTLAGWRRVLEADFAFIMAFWDCPKPTIAAIHGYCIGGAFELS
;
A
#
# COMPACT_ATOMS: atom_id res chain seq x y z
N MET A 1 -13.62 4.71 -10.39
CA MET A 1 -13.03 3.64 -9.56
C MET A 1 -13.00 4.10 -8.13
N THR A 2 -13.56 3.32 -7.23
CA THR A 2 -13.53 3.63 -5.80
C THR A 2 -12.17 3.27 -5.19
N THR A 3 -11.86 3.82 -4.02
CA THR A 3 -10.64 3.45 -3.28
C THR A 3 -10.55 1.95 -3.02
N ALA A 4 -11.70 1.28 -2.78
CA ALA A 4 -11.77 -0.16 -2.59
C ALA A 4 -11.34 -0.95 -3.83
N ASP A 5 -11.47 -0.37 -5.01
CA ASP A 5 -11.05 -1.03 -6.25
C ASP A 5 -9.54 -0.94 -6.49
N ALA A 6 -8.87 0.06 -5.92
CA ALA A 6 -7.41 0.21 -6.02
C ALA A 6 -6.66 -0.76 -5.10
N LEU A 7 -7.31 -1.25 -4.07
CA LEU A 7 -6.84 -2.30 -3.17
C LEU A 7 -7.93 -3.36 -3.06
N THR A 8 -7.57 -4.61 -3.31
CA THR A 8 -8.48 -5.74 -3.08
C THR A 8 -7.98 -6.61 -1.95
N ILE A 9 -8.90 -7.22 -1.21
CA ILE A 9 -8.59 -8.13 -0.11
C ILE A 9 -9.32 -9.45 -0.36
N GLU A 10 -8.55 -10.52 -0.41
CA GLU A 10 -9.06 -11.89 -0.57
C GLU A 10 -8.74 -12.71 0.68
N ARG A 11 -9.65 -13.58 1.05
CA ARG A 11 -9.44 -14.56 2.13
C ARG A 11 -9.24 -15.94 1.53
N ARG A 12 -8.15 -16.59 1.91
CA ARG A 12 -7.88 -18.00 1.62
C ARG A 12 -7.61 -18.73 2.93
N GLY A 13 -8.65 -19.34 3.48
CA GLY A 13 -8.57 -19.93 4.80
C GLY A 13 -8.25 -18.83 5.85
N ARG A 14 -7.14 -18.98 6.56
CA ARG A 14 -6.68 -18.04 7.57
C ARG A 14 -5.59 -17.09 7.06
N VAL A 15 -5.46 -16.96 5.76
CA VAL A 15 -4.55 -15.99 5.12
C VAL A 15 -5.36 -14.89 4.44
N ALA A 16 -5.05 -13.65 4.71
CA ALA A 16 -5.56 -12.50 3.98
C ALA A 16 -4.55 -12.10 2.90
N ILE A 17 -5.01 -11.86 1.69
CA ILE A 17 -4.17 -11.42 0.57
C ILE A 17 -4.63 -10.03 0.15
N LEU A 18 -3.76 -9.05 0.33
CA LEU A 18 -3.93 -7.69 -0.14
C LEU A 18 -3.29 -7.58 -1.52
N SER A 19 -4.06 -7.09 -2.49
CA SER A 19 -3.55 -6.89 -3.85
C SER A 19 -3.66 -5.42 -4.23
N PHE A 20 -2.53 -4.79 -4.55
CA PHE A 20 -2.52 -3.48 -5.20
C PHE A 20 -3.13 -3.63 -6.59
N ASN A 21 -4.16 -2.87 -6.90
CA ASN A 21 -4.94 -3.01 -8.12
C ASN A 21 -5.01 -1.71 -8.93
N ARG A 22 -3.86 -1.13 -9.20
CA ARG A 22 -3.65 0.00 -10.11
C ARG A 22 -2.68 -0.39 -11.24
N ALA A 23 -2.94 -1.54 -11.89
CA ALA A 23 -2.02 -2.14 -12.85
C ALA A 23 -1.66 -1.22 -14.03
N SER A 24 -2.57 -0.34 -14.47
CA SER A 24 -2.33 0.60 -15.56
C SER A 24 -1.23 1.64 -15.26
N VAL A 25 -0.93 1.88 -13.98
CA VAL A 25 0.15 2.76 -13.51
C VAL A 25 1.17 1.99 -12.66
N LEU A 26 1.32 0.69 -12.93
CA LEU A 26 2.26 -0.20 -12.25
C LEU A 26 2.09 -0.20 -10.72
N ASN A 27 0.85 -0.12 -10.25
CA ASN A 27 0.49 -0.09 -8.83
C ASN A 27 1.20 1.03 -8.05
N ALA A 28 1.42 2.19 -8.69
CA ALA A 28 2.01 3.35 -8.03
C ALA A 28 1.13 3.80 -6.84
N PHE A 29 1.78 4.22 -5.77
CA PHE A 29 1.13 4.60 -4.51
C PHE A 29 0.69 6.05 -4.56
N ASP A 30 -0.61 6.27 -4.70
CA ASP A 30 -1.25 7.57 -4.50
C ASP A 30 -1.88 7.67 -3.11
N GLY A 31 -2.38 8.84 -2.75
CA GLY A 31 -3.00 9.07 -1.44
C GLY A 31 -4.11 8.07 -1.10
N PRO A 32 -5.10 7.86 -1.99
CA PRO A 32 -6.17 6.90 -1.77
C PRO A 32 -5.69 5.45 -1.53
N LEU A 33 -4.70 4.98 -2.29
CA LEU A 33 -4.15 3.63 -2.11
C LEU A 33 -3.38 3.51 -0.80
N VAL A 34 -2.58 4.52 -0.45
CA VAL A 34 -1.84 4.59 0.82
C VAL A 34 -2.82 4.51 2.00
N GLU A 35 -3.87 5.33 1.97
CA GLU A 35 -4.88 5.34 3.04
C GLU A 35 -5.64 4.01 3.14
N ALA A 36 -6.09 3.47 2.02
CA ALA A 36 -6.82 2.20 1.99
C ALA A 36 -5.96 1.04 2.52
N THR A 37 -4.68 1.01 2.14
CA THR A 37 -3.76 -0.04 2.56
C THR A 37 -3.44 0.06 4.05
N THR A 38 -3.15 1.26 4.56
CA THR A 38 -2.87 1.48 5.97
C THR A 38 -4.05 1.04 6.84
N ARG A 39 -5.26 1.41 6.44
CA ARG A 39 -6.49 0.99 7.12
C ARG A 39 -6.69 -0.53 7.07
N ALA A 40 -6.53 -1.13 5.89
CA ALA A 40 -6.68 -2.57 5.70
C ALA A 40 -5.69 -3.36 6.56
N MET A 41 -4.43 -2.91 6.64
CA MET A 41 -3.41 -3.56 7.49
C MET A 41 -3.79 -3.53 8.96
N THR A 42 -4.37 -2.43 9.44
CA THR A 42 -4.86 -2.32 10.82
C THR A 42 -6.03 -3.28 11.07
N GLU A 43 -7.02 -3.30 10.19
CA GLU A 43 -8.21 -4.15 10.32
C GLU A 43 -7.86 -5.64 10.24
N VAL A 44 -7.09 -6.03 9.24
CA VAL A 44 -6.68 -7.43 9.02
C VAL A 44 -5.70 -7.88 10.11
N GLY A 45 -4.82 -6.99 10.56
CA GLY A 45 -3.90 -7.26 11.67
C GLY A 45 -4.61 -7.53 12.99
N ALA A 46 -5.77 -6.93 13.22
CA ALA A 46 -6.59 -7.13 14.42
C ALA A 46 -7.58 -8.31 14.32
N ASP A 47 -7.77 -8.88 13.13
CA ASP A 47 -8.73 -9.96 12.90
C ASP A 47 -8.19 -11.31 13.40
N GLU A 48 -8.80 -11.86 14.45
CA GLU A 48 -8.38 -13.13 15.06
C GLU A 48 -8.47 -14.35 14.13
N GLU A 49 -9.28 -14.26 13.08
CA GLU A 49 -9.41 -15.32 12.07
C GLU A 49 -8.26 -15.31 11.06
N VAL A 50 -7.45 -14.26 11.03
CA VAL A 50 -6.28 -14.14 10.15
C VAL A 50 -5.01 -14.50 10.90
N LEU A 51 -4.21 -15.41 10.34
CA LEU A 51 -2.91 -15.81 10.90
C LEU A 51 -1.72 -15.23 10.14
N ALA A 52 -1.88 -14.89 8.88
CA ALA A 52 -0.82 -14.33 8.05
C ALA A 52 -1.41 -13.42 6.96
N ILE A 53 -0.61 -12.49 6.49
CA ILE A 53 -1.00 -11.51 5.47
C ILE A 53 -0.03 -11.62 4.30
N GLY A 54 -0.56 -11.89 3.11
CA GLY A 54 0.18 -11.76 1.86
C GLY A 54 -0.09 -10.43 1.20
N VAL A 55 0.91 -9.84 0.56
CA VAL A 55 0.77 -8.60 -0.22
C VAL A 55 1.33 -8.83 -1.61
N ARG A 56 0.58 -8.46 -2.63
CA ARG A 56 0.97 -8.60 -4.03
C ARG A 56 0.48 -7.43 -4.88
N GLY A 57 0.97 -7.34 -6.10
CA GLY A 57 0.45 -6.41 -7.12
C GLY A 57 -0.28 -7.16 -8.23
N GLU A 58 -1.36 -6.58 -8.73
CA GLU A 58 -2.00 -7.06 -9.95
C GLU A 58 -1.22 -6.60 -11.19
N GLY A 59 -1.30 -7.38 -12.25
CA GLY A 59 -0.64 -7.07 -13.50
C GLY A 59 0.85 -7.44 -13.52
N ARG A 60 1.67 -6.61 -14.19
CA ARG A 60 3.07 -6.93 -14.50
C ARG A 60 4.11 -6.44 -13.47
N ALA A 61 3.67 -5.82 -12.39
CA ALA A 61 4.57 -5.30 -11.38
C ALA A 61 3.96 -5.42 -9.96
N PHE A 62 4.81 -5.56 -8.98
CA PHE A 62 4.43 -5.41 -7.58
C PHE A 62 4.01 -3.97 -7.32
N SER A 63 4.92 -3.03 -7.45
CA SER A 63 4.64 -1.59 -7.45
C SER A 63 5.84 -0.79 -7.93
N ALA A 64 5.58 0.30 -8.63
CA ALA A 64 6.59 1.28 -9.02
C ALA A 64 6.91 2.30 -7.91
N GLY A 65 6.29 2.18 -6.73
CA GLY A 65 6.50 3.09 -5.61
C GLY A 65 5.59 4.30 -5.65
N VAL A 66 6.01 5.40 -5.04
CA VAL A 66 5.21 6.62 -4.92
C VAL A 66 4.80 7.16 -6.30
N ASP A 67 3.54 7.53 -6.45
CA ASP A 67 3.01 8.13 -7.67
C ASP A 67 3.53 9.56 -7.84
N LEU A 68 4.55 9.73 -8.69
CA LEU A 68 5.19 11.02 -8.93
C LEU A 68 4.27 12.00 -9.66
N THR A 69 3.35 11.49 -10.49
CA THR A 69 2.39 12.32 -11.22
C THR A 69 1.38 12.95 -10.26
N ALA A 70 0.80 12.16 -9.37
CA ALA A 70 -0.12 12.65 -8.34
C ALA A 70 0.58 13.64 -7.39
N GLY A 71 1.82 13.35 -7.00
CA GLY A 71 2.63 14.24 -6.16
C GLY A 71 2.94 15.57 -6.83
N ALA A 72 3.36 15.54 -8.09
CA ALA A 72 3.72 16.74 -8.86
C ALA A 72 2.54 17.71 -9.06
N ALA A 73 1.33 17.18 -9.26
CA ALA A 73 0.12 18.00 -9.47
C ALA A 73 -0.18 18.96 -8.31
N THR A 74 0.25 18.65 -7.11
CA THR A 74 -0.03 19.43 -5.90
C THR A 74 1.21 19.99 -5.20
N ALA A 75 2.40 19.65 -5.68
CA ALA A 75 3.65 19.98 -5.00
C ALA A 75 3.85 21.50 -4.78
N GLY A 76 3.55 22.31 -5.79
CA GLY A 76 3.68 23.77 -5.73
C GLY A 76 2.66 24.48 -4.83
N GLN A 77 1.65 23.76 -4.36
CA GLN A 77 0.56 24.30 -3.54
C GLN A 77 0.69 23.91 -2.06
N ARG A 78 1.63 23.03 -1.72
CA ARG A 78 1.78 22.54 -0.36
C ARG A 78 2.62 23.46 0.50
N THR A 79 2.11 23.73 1.71
CA THR A 79 2.88 24.35 2.79
C THR A 79 3.83 23.33 3.42
N LEU A 80 4.76 23.81 4.26
CA LEU A 80 5.63 22.93 5.05
C LEU A 80 4.82 21.95 5.92
N ALA A 81 3.74 22.42 6.54
CA ALA A 81 2.84 21.56 7.32
C ALA A 81 2.12 20.54 6.44
N GLY A 82 1.77 20.91 5.21
CA GLY A 82 1.19 20.00 4.22
C GLY A 82 2.14 18.89 3.80
N TRP A 83 3.41 19.23 3.56
CA TRP A 83 4.45 18.26 3.25
C TRP A 83 4.71 17.29 4.41
N ARG A 84 4.75 17.82 5.65
CA ARG A 84 4.89 16.98 6.84
C ARG A 84 3.78 15.91 6.92
N ARG A 85 2.52 16.31 6.69
CA ARG A 85 1.38 15.36 6.70
C ARG A 85 1.51 14.26 5.65
N VAL A 86 1.98 14.60 4.45
CA VAL A 86 2.22 13.61 3.39
C VAL A 86 3.30 12.61 3.82
N LEU A 87 4.42 13.11 4.31
CA LEU A 87 5.53 12.26 4.75
C LEU A 87 5.15 11.39 5.95
N GLU A 88 4.36 11.91 6.89
CA GLU A 88 3.84 11.13 8.01
C GLU A 88 2.91 10.02 7.55
N ALA A 89 2.04 10.28 6.55
CA ALA A 89 1.17 9.27 5.98
C ALA A 89 1.95 8.19 5.21
N ASP A 90 2.93 8.57 4.43
CA ASP A 90 3.80 7.65 3.70
C ASP A 90 4.62 6.78 4.65
N PHE A 91 5.16 7.37 5.72
CA PHE A 91 5.88 6.64 6.75
C PHE A 91 4.96 5.66 7.50
N ALA A 92 3.76 6.11 7.89
CA ALA A 92 2.77 5.25 8.54
C ALA A 92 2.36 4.07 7.66
N PHE A 93 2.23 4.29 6.35
CA PHE A 93 1.94 3.25 5.36
C PHE A 93 3.04 2.17 5.32
N ILE A 94 4.30 2.57 5.20
CA ILE A 94 5.42 1.64 5.19
C ILE A 94 5.51 0.88 6.52
N MET A 95 5.41 1.60 7.63
CA MET A 95 5.51 1.00 8.96
C MET A 95 4.31 0.12 9.34
N ALA A 96 3.17 0.25 8.68
CA ALA A 96 2.01 -0.61 8.92
C ALA A 96 2.32 -2.09 8.69
N PHE A 97 3.21 -2.39 7.76
CA PHE A 97 3.68 -3.76 7.50
C PHE A 97 4.64 -4.24 8.58
N TRP A 98 5.57 -3.39 8.99
CA TRP A 98 6.53 -3.70 10.05
C TRP A 98 5.85 -3.89 11.42
N ASP A 99 4.94 -2.99 11.76
CA ASP A 99 4.25 -2.97 13.05
C ASP A 99 3.10 -3.99 13.14
N CYS A 100 2.75 -4.65 12.04
CA CYS A 100 1.70 -5.65 12.03
C CYS A 100 2.04 -6.81 12.98
N PRO A 101 1.11 -7.21 13.89
CA PRO A 101 1.36 -8.28 14.85
C PRO A 101 1.38 -9.68 14.23
N LYS A 102 1.13 -9.78 12.92
CA LYS A 102 1.09 -11.05 12.18
C LYS A 102 2.19 -11.10 11.13
N PRO A 103 2.65 -12.29 10.74
CA PRO A 103 3.58 -12.44 9.63
C PRO A 103 3.02 -11.80 8.37
N THR A 104 3.84 -10.97 7.72
CA THR A 104 3.52 -10.34 6.44
C THR A 104 4.53 -10.83 5.40
N ILE A 105 4.03 -11.18 4.22
CA ILE A 105 4.83 -11.75 3.13
C ILE A 105 4.57 -10.95 1.86
N ALA A 106 5.60 -10.36 1.29
CA ALA A 106 5.53 -9.71 -0.01
C ALA A 106 5.76 -10.71 -1.13
N ALA A 107 4.77 -10.92 -1.98
CA ALA A 107 4.89 -11.72 -3.20
C ALA A 107 5.29 -10.80 -4.36
N ILE A 108 6.59 -10.59 -4.49
CA ILE A 108 7.15 -9.62 -5.44
C ILE A 108 7.29 -10.25 -6.82
N HIS A 109 6.84 -9.52 -7.85
CA HIS A 109 7.12 -9.81 -9.24
C HIS A 109 7.27 -8.50 -10.03
N GLY A 110 8.10 -8.49 -11.07
CA GLY A 110 8.36 -7.29 -11.85
C GLY A 110 8.94 -6.15 -11.00
N TYR A 111 8.50 -4.92 -11.27
CA TYR A 111 9.02 -3.74 -10.56
C TYR A 111 8.64 -3.73 -9.09
N CYS A 112 9.64 -3.43 -8.26
CA CYS A 112 9.50 -3.17 -6.83
C CYS A 112 10.47 -2.04 -6.48
N ILE A 113 10.02 -0.78 -6.58
CA ILE A 113 10.88 0.41 -6.62
C ILE A 113 10.48 1.40 -5.52
N GLY A 114 11.47 2.07 -4.93
CA GLY A 114 11.25 3.14 -3.95
C GLY A 114 10.47 2.66 -2.74
N GLY A 115 9.36 3.32 -2.41
CA GLY A 115 8.51 2.96 -1.28
C GLY A 115 8.00 1.52 -1.32
N ALA A 116 7.83 0.94 -2.51
CA ALA A 116 7.47 -0.47 -2.64
C ALA A 116 8.59 -1.40 -2.14
N PHE A 117 9.83 -1.05 -2.42
CA PHE A 117 10.98 -1.79 -1.90
C PHE A 117 11.15 -1.62 -0.38
N GLU A 118 10.87 -0.42 0.12
CA GLU A 118 10.96 -0.13 1.56
C GLU A 118 9.96 -0.94 2.39
N LEU A 119 8.72 -1.13 1.89
CA LEU A 119 7.70 -1.88 2.63
C LEU A 119 7.86 -3.40 2.52
N SER A 120 8.56 -3.87 1.51
CA SER A 120 8.74 -5.30 1.25
C SER A 120 9.94 -5.87 2.02
#